data_5e3ed6076fe59f007e127b7278c3e012
#
_entry.id   5e3ed6076fe59f007e127b7278c3e012
#
_cell.length_a   1.000
_cell.length_b   1.000
_cell.length_c   1.000
_cell.angle_alpha   90.00
_cell.angle_beta   90.00
_cell.angle_gamma   90.00
#
_symmetry.space_group_name_H-M   'P 1'
#
loop_
_entity.id
_entity.type
_entity.pdbx_description
1 polymer ?
#
loop_
_entity_poly.entity_id
_entity_poly.type
_entity_poly.pdbx_seq_one_letter_code
_entity_poly.pdbx_strand_id
1 'polypeptide(L)'
;MSPNILFLQVDQLTASALRAYGDRICHSPALDRLAENGVVFENAYCNFPLCAPSRFSMATGQLCSAVGAYDNAAEFSAEIPTYAHYLRVAGYQTALSGKMHFIGPDQFHGFEKRLTADLYPADFAWVPNWANEGKRDTNDDRAVRIAGICERSVQIDYDEEVTFRAVQHIYDMARSSDERPFFLQVSYTHPHEPYLCRKEFWDLYEGKEIPMPKVSALSEQAHDPHSVRLLKDFGMLGIRFKDEDVSRAIRAYYGSISYLDSLISRVLDALSATGAAENTVVVFTSDHGEMLGERGMWFKKHFFEKALRVPLIVKAPWIAAQRVSELTSLVDLLPTFGSLAGSPAPVEPLEGIDLMDLLDKGNPPPQRPVYAEYLAEATPAPIFMIRRQNHKFISSSHDGIMLFDLAADPDELTNLATSEVHQPLVEAFCEEVRTKWNETELVDAILLSQKRRALVRDAMNTGQKHLWNHGEKETDSVLWYRGVQGYNEWAFDYI
;
A
#
# COMPACT_ATOMS: atom_id res chain seq x y z
N MET A 1 -14.26 -13.22 25.12
CA MET A 1 -14.83 -12.14 24.27
C MET A 1 -13.89 -11.96 23.11
N SER A 2 -14.41 -11.74 21.92
CA SER A 2 -13.60 -11.41 20.76
C SER A 2 -12.90 -10.05 21.00
N PRO A 3 -11.64 -9.88 20.62
CA PRO A 3 -10.93 -8.61 20.83
C PRO A 3 -11.45 -7.53 19.89
N ASN A 4 -11.28 -6.27 20.26
CA ASN A 4 -11.35 -5.17 19.30
C ASN A 4 -10.15 -5.23 18.35
N ILE A 5 -10.31 -4.64 17.17
CA ILE A 5 -9.23 -4.54 16.18
C ILE A 5 -9.09 -3.06 15.76
N LEU A 6 -7.92 -2.48 15.98
CA LEU A 6 -7.51 -1.20 15.43
C LEU A 6 -6.52 -1.47 14.30
N PHE A 7 -6.92 -1.17 13.07
CA PHE A 7 -6.07 -1.33 11.89
C PHE A 7 -5.56 0.03 11.42
N LEU A 8 -4.27 0.28 11.61
CA LEU A 8 -3.57 1.48 11.20
C LEU A 8 -2.87 1.21 9.87
N GLN A 9 -3.35 1.82 8.82
CA GLN A 9 -2.80 1.71 7.47
C GLN A 9 -2.23 3.05 7.03
N VAL A 10 -1.08 3.01 6.35
CA VAL A 10 -0.45 4.19 5.77
C VAL A 10 -0.19 3.97 4.29
N ASP A 11 0.17 5.03 3.56
CA ASP A 11 0.40 4.97 2.12
C ASP A 11 1.87 5.17 1.81
N GLN A 12 2.43 4.25 1.01
CA GLN A 12 3.76 4.40 0.42
C GLN A 12 4.92 4.43 1.44
N LEU A 13 4.77 3.71 2.56
CA LEU A 13 5.84 3.60 3.56
C LEU A 13 6.69 2.36 3.31
N THR A 14 7.95 2.56 2.87
CA THR A 14 8.91 1.45 2.78
C THR A 14 9.35 0.98 4.16
N ALA A 15 9.36 -0.33 4.38
CA ALA A 15 9.78 -0.91 5.67
C ALA A 15 11.15 -0.38 6.12
N SER A 16 12.09 -0.28 5.19
CA SER A 16 13.49 0.14 5.48
C SER A 16 13.64 1.56 6.02
N ALA A 17 12.58 2.39 6.01
CA ALA A 17 12.59 3.73 6.59
C ALA A 17 12.23 3.77 8.09
N LEU A 18 11.91 2.63 8.72
CA LEU A 18 11.58 2.55 10.14
C LEU A 18 12.69 1.88 10.96
N ARG A 19 12.87 2.33 12.22
CA ARG A 19 13.87 1.77 13.13
C ARG A 19 13.65 0.29 13.40
N ALA A 20 12.42 -0.16 13.47
CA ALA A 20 12.07 -1.57 13.62
C ALA A 20 12.63 -2.45 12.49
N TYR A 21 12.93 -1.88 11.32
CA TYR A 21 13.48 -2.53 10.14
C TYR A 21 14.91 -2.09 9.79
N GLY A 22 15.61 -1.44 10.74
CA GLY A 22 17.04 -1.17 10.66
C GLY A 22 17.42 0.27 10.33
N ASP A 23 16.47 1.19 10.12
CA ASP A 23 16.78 2.62 10.01
C ASP A 23 17.35 3.14 11.34
N ARG A 24 18.25 4.13 11.25
CA ARG A 24 18.93 4.67 12.44
C ARG A 24 18.57 6.10 12.77
N ILE A 25 17.94 6.80 11.86
CA ILE A 25 17.69 8.24 11.99
C ILE A 25 16.21 8.61 12.03
N CYS A 26 15.33 7.78 11.51
CA CYS A 26 13.90 8.03 11.51
C CYS A 26 13.39 8.25 12.95
N HIS A 27 12.62 9.30 13.14
CA HIS A 27 12.03 9.64 14.43
C HIS A 27 10.54 9.26 14.42
N SER A 28 10.25 8.06 14.93
CA SER A 28 8.89 7.48 14.97
C SER A 28 8.60 6.79 16.30
N PRO A 29 8.57 7.56 17.42
CA PRO A 29 8.51 6.98 18.77
C PRO A 29 7.23 6.18 19.06
N ALA A 30 6.10 6.48 18.44
CA ALA A 30 4.87 5.71 18.62
C ALA A 30 4.97 4.35 17.93
N LEU A 31 5.46 4.32 16.69
CA LEU A 31 5.71 3.09 15.93
C LEU A 31 6.83 2.26 16.55
N ASP A 32 7.89 2.90 17.07
CA ASP A 32 8.96 2.22 17.78
C ASP A 32 8.40 1.49 19.03
N ARG A 33 7.59 2.17 19.84
CA ARG A 33 6.92 1.53 20.99
C ARG A 33 5.96 0.40 20.58
N LEU A 34 5.26 0.57 19.45
CA LEU A 34 4.38 -0.48 18.93
C LEU A 34 5.20 -1.73 18.56
N ALA A 35 6.34 -1.55 17.89
CA ALA A 35 7.24 -2.61 17.50
C ALA A 35 7.93 -3.29 18.68
N GLU A 36 8.37 -2.50 19.69
CA GLU A 36 9.00 -3.01 20.91
C GLU A 36 8.06 -3.88 21.76
N ASN A 37 6.75 -3.64 21.66
CA ASN A 37 5.72 -4.35 22.44
C ASN A 37 4.81 -5.25 21.57
N GLY A 38 5.18 -5.49 20.35
CA GLY A 38 4.41 -6.28 19.37
C GLY A 38 5.23 -7.31 18.62
N VAL A 39 4.59 -7.96 17.69
CA VAL A 39 5.21 -8.87 16.72
C VAL A 39 5.61 -8.06 15.49
N VAL A 40 6.88 -8.09 15.13
CA VAL A 40 7.42 -7.46 13.91
C VAL A 40 7.64 -8.53 12.86
N PHE A 41 6.91 -8.47 11.75
CA PHE A 41 7.11 -9.34 10.60
C PHE A 41 8.18 -8.73 9.70
N GLU A 42 9.35 -9.38 9.63
CA GLU A 42 10.52 -8.82 8.96
C GLU A 42 10.41 -8.82 7.44
N ASN A 43 9.66 -9.77 6.89
CA ASN A 43 9.55 -10.03 5.45
C ASN A 43 8.08 -10.00 5.00
N ALA A 44 7.42 -8.84 5.21
CA ALA A 44 6.06 -8.60 4.74
C ALA A 44 6.05 -7.88 3.39
N TYR A 45 5.21 -8.34 2.47
CA TYR A 45 5.14 -7.86 1.09
C TYR A 45 3.73 -7.47 0.70
N CYS A 46 3.59 -6.39 -0.06
CA CYS A 46 2.35 -6.12 -0.76
C CYS A 46 2.22 -7.04 -1.99
N ASN A 47 0.97 -7.30 -2.39
CA ASN A 47 0.69 -8.18 -3.53
C ASN A 47 0.57 -7.43 -4.86
N PHE A 48 0.60 -6.10 -4.78
CA PHE A 48 0.57 -5.22 -5.94
C PHE A 48 1.22 -3.88 -5.54
N PRO A 49 2.31 -3.44 -6.16
CA PRO A 49 2.98 -2.19 -5.77
C PRO A 49 2.26 -0.94 -6.32
N LEU A 50 0.95 -0.80 -6.03
CA LEU A 50 0.10 0.33 -6.40
C LEU A 50 -1.10 0.42 -5.44
N CYS A 51 -1.54 1.64 -5.09
CA CYS A 51 -2.46 1.92 -4.00
C CYS A 51 -3.77 1.10 -4.02
N ALA A 52 -4.70 1.35 -4.98
CA ALA A 52 -6.01 0.68 -5.00
C ALA A 52 -5.88 -0.85 -5.12
N PRO A 53 -5.12 -1.41 -6.08
CA PRO A 53 -4.96 -2.85 -6.19
C PRO A 53 -4.38 -3.51 -4.94
N SER A 54 -3.35 -2.90 -4.31
CA SER A 54 -2.81 -3.43 -3.05
C SER A 54 -3.85 -3.47 -1.94
N ARG A 55 -4.62 -2.40 -1.79
CA ARG A 55 -5.68 -2.28 -0.77
C ARG A 55 -6.81 -3.29 -1.01
N PHE A 56 -7.14 -3.55 -2.28
CA PHE A 56 -8.17 -4.54 -2.63
C PHE A 56 -7.70 -5.96 -2.42
N SER A 57 -6.48 -6.29 -2.83
CA SER A 57 -5.83 -7.58 -2.52
C SER A 57 -5.83 -7.86 -1.03
N MET A 58 -5.41 -6.90 -0.24
CA MET A 58 -5.38 -6.97 1.22
C MET A 58 -6.79 -7.15 1.82
N ALA A 59 -7.78 -6.42 1.30
CA ALA A 59 -9.15 -6.46 1.81
C ALA A 59 -9.87 -7.78 1.50
N THR A 60 -9.49 -8.44 0.40
CA THR A 60 -10.13 -9.66 -0.09
C THR A 60 -9.37 -10.94 0.24
N GLY A 61 -8.08 -10.84 0.64
CA GLY A 61 -7.21 -12.00 0.80
C GLY A 61 -6.88 -12.70 -0.52
N GLN A 62 -7.07 -12.02 -1.67
CA GLN A 62 -6.88 -12.57 -3.03
C GLN A 62 -6.01 -11.64 -3.87
N LEU A 63 -5.47 -12.17 -4.98
CA LEU A 63 -4.74 -11.37 -5.96
C LEU A 63 -5.70 -10.55 -6.84
N CYS A 64 -5.21 -9.43 -7.37
CA CYS A 64 -6.01 -8.52 -8.19
C CYS A 64 -6.50 -9.16 -9.49
N SER A 65 -5.76 -10.11 -10.07
CA SER A 65 -6.21 -10.91 -11.22
C SER A 65 -7.49 -11.69 -10.94
N ALA A 66 -7.66 -12.20 -9.70
CA ALA A 66 -8.86 -12.91 -9.26
C ALA A 66 -10.04 -11.97 -9.02
N VAL A 67 -9.80 -10.78 -8.45
CA VAL A 67 -10.87 -9.83 -8.10
C VAL A 67 -11.22 -8.84 -9.21
N GLY A 68 -10.49 -8.83 -10.33
CA GLY A 68 -10.75 -7.94 -11.45
C GLY A 68 -10.34 -6.48 -11.26
N ALA A 69 -9.62 -6.17 -10.19
CA ALA A 69 -9.23 -4.81 -9.81
C ALA A 69 -7.79 -4.49 -10.26
N TYR A 70 -7.60 -4.29 -11.55
CA TYR A 70 -6.29 -4.29 -12.21
C TYR A 70 -5.45 -3.02 -12.04
N ASP A 71 -6.04 -1.89 -11.70
CA ASP A 71 -5.36 -0.58 -11.64
C ASP A 71 -6.11 0.42 -10.74
N ASN A 72 -5.57 1.62 -10.58
CA ASN A 72 -6.15 2.70 -9.74
C ASN A 72 -7.48 3.29 -10.26
N ALA A 73 -8.06 2.72 -11.31
CA ALA A 73 -9.38 3.07 -11.82
C ALA A 73 -10.21 1.83 -12.17
N ALA A 74 -9.79 0.65 -11.73
CA ALA A 74 -10.60 -0.55 -11.89
C ALA A 74 -11.65 -0.62 -10.78
N GLU A 75 -12.91 -0.82 -11.17
CA GLU A 75 -14.00 -0.94 -10.20
C GLU A 75 -13.73 -2.10 -9.24
N PHE A 76 -13.91 -1.83 -7.95
CA PHE A 76 -13.94 -2.87 -6.94
C PHE A 76 -15.39 -3.33 -6.79
N SER A 77 -15.70 -4.52 -7.29
CA SER A 77 -17.08 -5.00 -7.33
C SER A 77 -17.67 -5.16 -5.94
N ALA A 78 -18.89 -4.64 -5.75
CA ALA A 78 -19.64 -4.75 -4.49
C ALA A 78 -20.01 -6.19 -4.13
N GLU A 79 -19.95 -7.16 -5.07
CA GLU A 79 -20.21 -8.57 -4.78
C GLU A 79 -19.03 -9.30 -4.12
N ILE A 80 -17.82 -8.69 -4.12
CA ILE A 80 -16.61 -9.33 -3.59
C ILE A 80 -16.52 -9.11 -2.08
N PRO A 81 -16.51 -10.19 -1.27
CA PRO A 81 -16.42 -10.08 0.18
C PRO A 81 -15.05 -9.54 0.62
N THR A 82 -15.06 -8.64 1.59
CA THR A 82 -13.88 -8.09 2.24
C THR A 82 -13.81 -8.51 3.70
N TYR A 83 -12.66 -8.30 4.34
CA TYR A 83 -12.55 -8.51 5.79
C TYR A 83 -13.64 -7.76 6.58
N ALA A 84 -14.09 -6.58 6.13
CA ALA A 84 -15.14 -5.84 6.83
C ALA A 84 -16.49 -6.56 6.77
N HIS A 85 -16.82 -7.23 5.65
CA HIS A 85 -18.01 -8.06 5.57
C HIS A 85 -17.94 -9.26 6.53
N TYR A 86 -16.82 -9.99 6.56
CA TYR A 86 -16.65 -11.14 7.46
C TYR A 86 -16.71 -10.72 8.93
N LEU A 87 -16.08 -9.60 9.27
CA LEU A 87 -16.13 -9.03 10.63
C LEU A 87 -17.54 -8.61 11.04
N ARG A 88 -18.33 -8.03 10.13
CA ARG A 88 -19.74 -7.72 10.41
C ARG A 88 -20.57 -8.97 10.67
N VAL A 89 -20.38 -10.01 9.88
CA VAL A 89 -21.06 -11.30 10.11
C VAL A 89 -20.63 -11.91 11.45
N ALA A 90 -19.39 -11.69 11.88
CA ALA A 90 -18.92 -12.08 13.22
C ALA A 90 -19.42 -11.16 14.35
N GLY A 91 -20.23 -10.14 14.05
CA GLY A 91 -20.86 -9.27 15.05
C GLY A 91 -20.05 -8.01 15.41
N TYR A 92 -19.06 -7.62 14.61
CA TYR A 92 -18.29 -6.39 14.84
C TYR A 92 -19.03 -5.15 14.34
N GLN A 93 -18.81 -4.02 15.03
CA GLN A 93 -19.02 -2.69 14.50
C GLN A 93 -17.82 -2.35 13.60
N THR A 94 -18.05 -2.03 12.33
CA THR A 94 -16.96 -1.74 11.39
C THR A 94 -16.97 -0.29 10.98
N ALA A 95 -15.84 0.41 11.13
CA ALA A 95 -15.70 1.81 10.77
C ALA A 95 -14.41 2.07 10.00
N LEU A 96 -14.47 2.98 9.03
CA LEU A 96 -13.36 3.45 8.22
C LEU A 96 -13.18 4.95 8.39
N SER A 97 -11.99 5.39 8.79
CA SER A 97 -11.52 6.77 8.71
C SER A 97 -10.33 6.84 7.76
N GLY A 98 -10.47 7.54 6.66
CA GLY A 98 -9.36 7.75 5.73
C GLY A 98 -9.48 7.02 4.39
N LYS A 99 -8.34 6.91 3.72
CA LYS A 99 -8.18 6.44 2.36
C LYS A 99 -8.35 4.93 2.23
N MET A 100 -9.22 4.50 1.32
CA MET A 100 -9.24 3.12 0.81
C MET A 100 -9.13 3.03 -0.70
N HIS A 101 -9.32 4.15 -1.39
CA HIS A 101 -9.26 4.25 -2.84
C HIS A 101 -10.30 3.34 -3.52
N PHE A 102 -11.50 3.25 -2.93
CA PHE A 102 -12.57 2.47 -3.52
C PHE A 102 -13.05 3.10 -4.83
N ILE A 103 -13.03 2.29 -5.89
CA ILE A 103 -13.48 2.68 -7.22
C ILE A 103 -14.84 2.06 -7.46
N GLY A 104 -15.81 2.87 -7.87
CA GLY A 104 -17.19 2.45 -8.10
C GLY A 104 -18.18 3.11 -7.15
N PRO A 105 -19.47 2.83 -7.31
CA PRO A 105 -20.53 3.46 -6.51
C PRO A 105 -20.61 2.93 -5.07
N ASP A 106 -20.17 1.70 -4.79
CA ASP A 106 -20.05 1.21 -3.41
C ASP A 106 -18.79 1.78 -2.76
N GLN A 107 -18.98 2.65 -1.79
CA GLN A 107 -17.91 3.30 -1.05
C GLN A 107 -17.77 2.76 0.38
N PHE A 108 -18.49 1.68 0.71
CA PHE A 108 -18.48 1.06 2.04
C PHE A 108 -17.82 -0.31 2.07
N HIS A 109 -18.03 -1.16 1.09
CA HIS A 109 -17.45 -2.50 1.00
C HIS A 109 -17.41 -3.25 2.34
N GLY A 110 -18.55 -3.25 3.06
CA GLY A 110 -18.71 -3.94 4.35
C GLY A 110 -18.53 -3.06 5.59
N PHE A 111 -18.00 -1.85 5.51
CA PHE A 111 -18.00 -0.94 6.65
C PHE A 111 -19.41 -0.44 6.97
N GLU A 112 -19.77 -0.42 8.26
CA GLU A 112 -21.03 0.20 8.72
C GLU A 112 -20.98 1.72 8.68
N LYS A 113 -19.79 2.26 8.98
CA LYS A 113 -19.55 3.72 9.01
C LYS A 113 -18.31 4.08 8.20
N ARG A 114 -18.45 5.15 7.43
CA ARG A 114 -17.33 5.82 6.81
C ARG A 114 -17.25 7.23 7.40
N LEU A 115 -16.16 7.50 8.14
CA LEU A 115 -16.02 8.69 8.98
C LEU A 115 -15.48 9.90 8.21
N THR A 116 -14.81 9.65 7.07
CA THR A 116 -14.29 10.67 6.16
C THR A 116 -14.60 10.28 4.71
N ALA A 117 -14.64 11.25 3.80
CA ALA A 117 -14.59 10.96 2.37
C ALA A 117 -13.23 10.31 2.01
N ASP A 118 -13.13 9.76 0.78
CA ASP A 118 -11.82 9.36 0.25
C ASP A 118 -11.09 10.58 -0.33
N LEU A 119 -9.76 10.45 -0.45
CA LEU A 119 -8.93 11.49 -1.05
C LEU A 119 -9.02 11.49 -2.57
N TYR A 120 -9.15 10.32 -3.18
CA TYR A 120 -9.10 10.11 -4.62
C TYR A 120 -10.49 9.91 -5.24
N PRO A 121 -10.64 10.16 -6.57
CA PRO A 121 -11.91 9.98 -7.23
C PRO A 121 -12.31 8.50 -7.26
N ALA A 122 -13.62 8.24 -7.07
CA ALA A 122 -14.18 6.90 -7.15
C ALA A 122 -14.53 6.47 -8.59
N ASP A 123 -14.27 7.33 -9.58
CA ASP A 123 -14.64 7.11 -10.98
C ASP A 123 -13.47 6.57 -11.83
N PHE A 124 -13.71 6.40 -13.12
CA PHE A 124 -12.73 5.84 -14.06
C PHE A 124 -11.77 6.89 -14.66
N ALA A 125 -11.57 8.04 -14.02
CA ALA A 125 -10.71 9.11 -14.54
C ALA A 125 -9.28 8.61 -14.85
N TRP A 126 -8.80 7.65 -14.09
CA TRP A 126 -7.42 7.17 -14.15
C TRP A 126 -7.23 5.84 -14.89
N VAL A 127 -8.15 5.48 -15.79
CA VAL A 127 -8.03 4.24 -16.56
C VAL A 127 -6.79 4.28 -17.48
N PRO A 128 -5.87 3.29 -17.37
CA PRO A 128 -4.72 3.20 -18.27
C PRO A 128 -5.12 2.71 -19.67
N ASN A 129 -4.18 2.79 -20.63
CA ASN A 129 -4.40 2.35 -21.99
C ASN A 129 -3.28 1.41 -22.46
N TRP A 130 -3.47 0.12 -22.29
CA TRP A 130 -2.51 -0.90 -22.72
C TRP A 130 -2.30 -0.96 -24.23
N ALA A 131 -3.29 -0.54 -25.03
CA ALA A 131 -3.13 -0.41 -26.47
C ALA A 131 -2.10 0.67 -26.87
N ASN A 132 -1.72 1.54 -25.93
CA ASN A 132 -0.68 2.56 -26.08
C ASN A 132 0.40 2.38 -24.99
N GLU A 133 0.98 1.18 -24.87
CA GLU A 133 2.03 0.81 -23.91
C GLU A 133 1.68 1.10 -22.43
N GLY A 134 0.40 1.13 -22.10
CA GLY A 134 -0.06 1.47 -20.74
C GLY A 134 0.09 2.94 -20.38
N LYS A 135 0.35 3.82 -21.35
CA LYS A 135 0.62 5.23 -21.11
C LYS A 135 -0.48 5.89 -20.28
N ARG A 136 -0.06 6.53 -19.23
CA ARG A 136 -0.86 7.41 -18.41
C ARG A 136 0.07 8.43 -17.74
N ASP A 137 -0.09 9.70 -18.04
CA ASP A 137 0.67 10.77 -17.39
C ASP A 137 0.18 10.91 -15.92
N THR A 138 0.89 10.32 -14.97
CA THR A 138 0.45 10.27 -13.57
C THR A 138 1.33 11.05 -12.61
N ASN A 139 2.59 10.67 -12.55
CA ASN A 139 3.59 11.26 -11.68
C ASN A 139 4.64 11.98 -12.54
N ASP A 140 5.28 12.96 -11.96
CA ASP A 140 6.40 13.65 -12.60
C ASP A 140 7.49 14.01 -11.57
N ASP A 141 8.55 14.68 -12.02
CA ASP A 141 9.71 15.00 -11.21
C ASP A 141 9.48 16.15 -10.20
N ARG A 142 8.31 16.79 -10.23
CA ARG A 142 7.97 17.89 -9.30
C ARG A 142 8.09 17.46 -7.84
N ALA A 143 7.63 16.26 -7.49
CA ALA A 143 7.69 15.76 -6.12
C ALA A 143 9.10 15.80 -5.52
N VAL A 144 10.14 15.55 -6.34
CA VAL A 144 11.54 15.63 -5.93
C VAL A 144 12.05 17.07 -5.93
N ARG A 145 11.70 17.84 -6.97
CA ARG A 145 12.21 19.21 -7.17
C ARG A 145 11.74 20.18 -6.10
N ILE A 146 10.48 20.06 -5.69
CA ILE A 146 9.89 20.96 -4.69
C ILE A 146 9.92 20.40 -3.27
N ALA A 147 10.49 19.21 -3.08
CA ALA A 147 10.58 18.56 -1.77
C ALA A 147 11.11 19.52 -0.68
N GLY A 148 10.56 19.43 0.54
CA GLY A 148 11.03 20.26 1.64
C GLY A 148 9.94 20.65 2.64
N ILE A 149 9.99 21.89 3.08
CA ILE A 149 9.09 22.44 4.11
C ILE A 149 7.85 23.03 3.45
N CYS A 150 6.67 22.74 4.03
CA CYS A 150 5.43 23.44 3.74
C CYS A 150 4.71 23.84 5.05
N GLU A 151 3.86 24.82 4.98
CA GLU A 151 2.96 25.15 6.10
C GLU A 151 1.76 24.23 6.14
N ARG A 152 1.15 23.96 4.98
CA ARG A 152 -0.01 23.10 4.78
C ARG A 152 0.05 22.42 3.43
N SER A 153 -0.61 21.29 3.32
CA SER A 153 -0.92 20.62 2.06
C SER A 153 -2.28 19.93 2.19
N VAL A 154 -2.88 19.58 1.06
CA VAL A 154 -4.14 18.83 1.06
C VAL A 154 -4.01 17.52 1.83
N GLN A 155 -2.87 16.83 1.73
CA GLN A 155 -2.64 15.57 2.45
C GLN A 155 -2.53 15.79 3.97
N ILE A 156 -1.86 16.86 4.42
CA ILE A 156 -1.81 17.22 5.84
C ILE A 156 -3.21 17.50 6.37
N ASP A 157 -4.01 18.30 5.65
CA ASP A 157 -5.37 18.65 6.06
C ASP A 157 -6.27 17.40 6.11
N TYR A 158 -6.12 16.52 5.14
CA TYR A 158 -6.86 15.25 5.11
C TYR A 158 -6.49 14.33 6.27
N ASP A 159 -5.21 14.10 6.54
CA ASP A 159 -4.76 13.20 7.60
C ASP A 159 -5.06 13.75 9.00
N GLU A 160 -5.12 15.08 9.18
CA GLU A 160 -5.64 15.72 10.41
C GLU A 160 -7.14 15.42 10.58
N GLU A 161 -7.95 15.50 9.53
CA GLU A 161 -9.37 15.13 9.61
C GLU A 161 -9.53 13.64 9.92
N VAL A 162 -8.79 12.77 9.23
CA VAL A 162 -8.79 11.33 9.49
C VAL A 162 -8.52 11.03 10.96
N THR A 163 -7.50 11.67 11.52
CA THR A 163 -7.13 11.50 12.93
C THR A 163 -8.23 12.01 13.86
N PHE A 164 -8.73 13.20 13.61
CA PHE A 164 -9.79 13.81 14.42
C PHE A 164 -11.03 12.94 14.48
N ARG A 165 -11.49 12.45 13.32
CA ARG A 165 -12.67 11.58 13.22
C ARG A 165 -12.45 10.23 13.88
N ALA A 166 -11.27 9.62 13.72
CA ALA A 166 -10.92 8.36 14.37
C ALA A 166 -10.90 8.49 15.90
N VAL A 167 -10.26 9.55 16.42
CA VAL A 167 -10.22 9.83 17.87
C VAL A 167 -11.62 10.07 18.44
N GLN A 168 -12.44 10.89 17.77
CA GLN A 168 -13.83 11.08 18.18
C GLN A 168 -14.60 9.78 18.21
N HIS A 169 -14.47 8.96 17.18
CA HIS A 169 -15.17 7.67 17.09
C HIS A 169 -14.78 6.72 18.22
N ILE A 170 -13.50 6.67 18.62
CA ILE A 170 -13.04 5.86 19.76
C ILE A 170 -13.74 6.32 21.05
N TYR A 171 -13.83 7.63 21.32
CA TYR A 171 -14.54 8.13 22.49
C TYR A 171 -16.05 7.91 22.41
N ASP A 172 -16.64 7.98 21.23
CA ASP A 172 -18.08 7.71 21.03
C ASP A 172 -18.42 6.24 21.28
N MET A 173 -17.57 5.32 20.81
CA MET A 173 -17.69 3.88 21.10
C MET A 173 -17.61 3.61 22.62
N ALA A 174 -16.67 4.25 23.33
CA ALA A 174 -16.49 4.08 24.76
C ALA A 174 -17.69 4.59 25.59
N ARG A 175 -18.51 5.48 25.03
CA ARG A 175 -19.73 6.01 25.65
C ARG A 175 -21.00 5.30 25.20
N SER A 176 -20.89 4.47 24.16
CA SER A 176 -22.02 3.76 23.54
C SER A 176 -22.51 2.64 24.45
N SER A 177 -23.81 2.37 24.39
CA SER A 177 -24.41 1.16 24.94
C SER A 177 -24.30 -0.08 24.00
N ASP A 178 -23.72 0.09 22.83
CA ASP A 178 -23.45 -1.01 21.90
C ASP A 178 -22.17 -1.73 22.34
N GLU A 179 -22.31 -2.91 22.93
CA GLU A 179 -21.21 -3.71 23.49
C GLU A 179 -20.52 -4.61 22.45
N ARG A 180 -20.89 -4.50 21.16
CA ARG A 180 -20.22 -5.27 20.11
C ARG A 180 -18.73 -4.87 20.04
N PRO A 181 -17.82 -5.83 19.78
CA PRO A 181 -16.42 -5.48 19.50
C PRO A 181 -16.36 -4.59 18.24
N PHE A 182 -15.34 -3.75 18.15
CA PHE A 182 -15.16 -2.88 16.99
C PHE A 182 -14.00 -3.32 16.11
N PHE A 183 -14.12 -3.03 14.83
CA PHE A 183 -13.06 -2.95 13.85
C PHE A 183 -12.98 -1.50 13.35
N LEU A 184 -11.93 -0.80 13.73
CA LEU A 184 -11.68 0.55 13.25
C LEU A 184 -10.43 0.54 12.37
N GLN A 185 -10.61 0.84 11.08
CA GLN A 185 -9.51 1.10 10.17
C GLN A 185 -9.26 2.60 10.09
N VAL A 186 -8.03 3.01 10.39
CA VAL A 186 -7.55 4.39 10.23
C VAL A 186 -6.48 4.38 9.15
N SER A 187 -6.76 5.02 8.03
CA SER A 187 -5.94 4.92 6.82
C SER A 187 -5.48 6.29 6.34
N TYR A 188 -4.18 6.53 6.48
CA TYR A 188 -3.52 7.79 6.18
C TYR A 188 -3.01 7.85 4.74
N THR A 189 -2.72 9.08 4.28
CA THR A 189 -2.08 9.31 2.98
C THR A 189 -0.57 9.47 3.10
N HIS A 190 -0.06 9.98 4.23
CA HIS A 190 1.39 10.07 4.44
C HIS A 190 2.03 8.69 4.62
N PRO A 191 3.31 8.55 4.22
CA PRO A 191 4.22 9.55 3.64
C PRO A 191 4.24 9.61 2.10
N HIS A 192 3.12 9.30 1.41
CA HIS A 192 2.99 9.41 -0.07
C HIS A 192 3.42 10.81 -0.55
N GLU A 193 4.04 10.90 -1.74
CA GLU A 193 4.39 12.18 -2.36
C GLU A 193 3.16 13.12 -2.50
N PRO A 194 3.38 14.45 -2.55
CA PRO A 194 4.65 15.20 -2.64
C PRO A 194 5.45 15.12 -1.34
N TYR A 195 6.81 15.09 -1.45
CA TYR A 195 7.70 14.98 -0.29
C TYR A 195 7.78 16.31 0.45
N LEU A 196 6.76 16.60 1.24
CA LEU A 196 6.57 17.85 1.96
C LEU A 196 6.23 17.56 3.42
N CYS A 197 6.83 18.30 4.33
CA CYS A 197 6.48 18.21 5.74
C CYS A 197 6.52 19.58 6.41
N ARG A 198 5.84 19.71 7.55
CA ARG A 198 5.92 20.93 8.37
C ARG A 198 7.31 21.11 8.95
N LYS A 199 7.65 22.38 9.23
CA LYS A 199 8.98 22.76 9.71
C LYS A 199 9.38 22.03 10.99
N GLU A 200 8.47 21.83 11.95
CA GLU A 200 8.76 21.13 13.21
C GLU A 200 9.23 19.67 12.99
N PHE A 201 8.72 18.97 11.98
CA PHE A 201 9.15 17.61 11.64
C PHE A 201 10.42 17.60 10.79
N TRP A 202 10.59 18.61 9.94
CA TRP A 202 11.82 18.81 9.19
C TRP A 202 13.02 19.06 10.12
N ASP A 203 12.84 19.89 11.17
CA ASP A 203 13.89 20.27 12.11
C ASP A 203 14.39 19.09 12.95
N LEU A 204 13.61 18.02 13.12
CA LEU A 204 14.04 16.78 13.78
C LEU A 204 15.26 16.14 13.13
N TYR A 205 15.52 16.48 11.89
CA TYR A 205 16.63 15.95 11.07
C TYR A 205 17.74 16.99 10.84
N GLU A 206 17.72 18.11 11.54
CA GLU A 206 18.79 19.12 11.51
C GLU A 206 20.10 18.50 11.99
N GLY A 207 21.16 18.69 11.23
CA GLY A 207 22.49 18.15 11.56
C GLY A 207 22.63 16.63 11.48
N LYS A 208 21.59 15.90 11.04
CA LYS A 208 21.69 14.46 10.78
C LYS A 208 22.17 14.20 9.35
N GLU A 209 23.00 13.18 9.19
CA GLU A 209 23.38 12.68 7.87
C GLU A 209 22.21 11.89 7.28
N ILE A 210 21.58 12.44 6.24
CA ILE A 210 20.47 11.78 5.54
C ILE A 210 21.05 10.67 4.65
N PRO A 211 20.58 9.40 4.81
CA PRO A 211 21.09 8.29 4.01
C PRO A 211 20.74 8.48 2.53
N MET A 212 21.75 8.42 1.69
CA MET A 212 21.55 8.42 0.24
C MET A 212 21.15 7.02 -0.26
N PRO A 213 20.54 6.91 -1.45
CA PRO A 213 20.25 5.62 -2.06
C PRO A 213 21.53 4.75 -2.13
N LYS A 214 21.42 3.48 -1.76
CA LYS A 214 22.54 2.54 -1.83
C LYS A 214 22.98 2.28 -3.26
N VAL A 215 22.00 2.15 -4.15
CA VAL A 215 22.21 2.00 -5.58
C VAL A 215 21.98 3.36 -6.22
N SER A 216 23.07 3.97 -6.71
CA SER A 216 23.01 5.25 -7.42
C SER A 216 22.15 5.15 -8.69
N ALA A 217 21.77 6.32 -9.24
CA ALA A 217 21.02 6.38 -10.49
C ALA A 217 21.76 5.63 -11.62
N LEU A 218 21.07 4.68 -12.23
CA LEU A 218 21.58 3.84 -13.31
C LEU A 218 21.47 4.55 -14.67
N SER A 219 22.25 4.10 -15.65
CA SER A 219 22.03 4.47 -17.04
C SER A 219 20.80 3.75 -17.61
N GLU A 220 20.20 4.28 -18.68
CA GLU A 220 19.05 3.65 -19.33
C GLU A 220 19.32 2.18 -19.69
N GLN A 221 20.54 1.86 -20.18
CA GLN A 221 20.92 0.52 -20.58
C GLN A 221 21.11 -0.47 -19.43
N ALA A 222 21.24 0.03 -18.21
CA ALA A 222 21.40 -0.77 -17.00
C ALA A 222 20.08 -1.05 -16.29
N HIS A 223 19.01 -0.39 -16.71
CA HIS A 223 17.65 -0.67 -16.23
C HIS A 223 17.03 -1.84 -16.99
N ASP A 224 16.13 -2.55 -16.33
CA ASP A 224 15.19 -3.46 -16.98
C ASP A 224 14.15 -2.70 -17.84
N PRO A 225 13.48 -3.37 -18.81
CA PRO A 225 12.56 -2.68 -19.71
C PRO A 225 11.39 -1.99 -19.01
N HIS A 226 10.85 -2.57 -17.93
CA HIS A 226 9.76 -1.96 -17.17
C HIS A 226 10.22 -0.68 -16.45
N SER A 227 11.40 -0.70 -15.81
CA SER A 227 12.01 0.51 -15.22
C SER A 227 12.18 1.64 -16.23
N VAL A 228 12.63 1.32 -17.44
CA VAL A 228 12.78 2.33 -18.52
C VAL A 228 11.41 2.95 -18.86
N ARG A 229 10.38 2.13 -19.01
CA ARG A 229 9.02 2.65 -19.30
C ARG A 229 8.47 3.50 -18.17
N LEU A 230 8.65 3.10 -16.91
CA LEU A 230 8.23 3.90 -15.76
C LEU A 230 8.96 5.26 -15.72
N LEU A 231 10.27 5.27 -15.88
CA LEU A 231 11.04 6.52 -15.93
C LEU A 231 10.60 7.42 -17.08
N LYS A 232 10.25 6.84 -18.24
CA LYS A 232 9.70 7.58 -19.38
C LYS A 232 8.30 8.14 -19.07
N ASP A 233 7.42 7.34 -18.44
CA ASP A 233 6.06 7.73 -18.06
C ASP A 233 6.09 8.89 -17.04
N PHE A 234 7.04 8.85 -16.11
CA PHE A 234 7.27 9.92 -15.12
C PHE A 234 8.01 11.14 -15.67
N GLY A 235 8.44 11.12 -16.94
CA GLY A 235 9.29 12.17 -17.51
C GLY A 235 10.68 12.26 -16.88
N MET A 236 11.13 11.19 -16.21
CA MET A 236 12.41 11.15 -15.47
C MET A 236 13.53 10.40 -16.21
N LEU A 237 13.26 9.78 -17.36
CA LEU A 237 14.26 9.05 -18.11
C LEU A 237 15.42 9.99 -18.53
N GLY A 238 16.63 9.62 -18.15
CA GLY A 238 17.83 10.44 -18.39
C GLY A 238 18.00 11.65 -17.46
N ILE A 239 17.07 11.90 -16.55
CA ILE A 239 17.22 12.92 -15.52
C ILE A 239 18.09 12.36 -14.38
N ARG A 240 19.14 13.10 -14.03
CA ARG A 240 19.93 12.86 -12.83
C ARG A 240 19.73 14.02 -11.87
N PHE A 241 19.02 13.76 -10.77
CA PHE A 241 18.87 14.74 -9.70
C PHE A 241 20.23 14.98 -9.01
N LYS A 242 20.42 16.18 -8.50
CA LYS A 242 21.58 16.49 -7.65
C LYS A 242 21.42 15.79 -6.30
N ASP A 243 22.55 15.43 -5.68
CA ASP A 243 22.54 14.79 -4.36
C ASP A 243 21.82 15.64 -3.30
N GLU A 244 21.86 16.96 -3.43
CA GLU A 244 21.14 17.90 -2.56
C GLU A 244 19.61 17.77 -2.71
N ASP A 245 19.11 17.59 -3.94
CA ASP A 245 17.68 17.41 -4.21
C ASP A 245 17.20 16.06 -3.68
N VAL A 246 17.99 15.00 -3.90
CA VAL A 246 17.72 13.65 -3.39
C VAL A 246 17.69 13.65 -1.86
N SER A 247 18.73 14.19 -1.22
CA SER A 247 18.81 14.29 0.24
C SER A 247 17.66 15.10 0.83
N ARG A 248 17.28 16.20 0.16
CA ARG A 248 16.14 17.05 0.58
C ARG A 248 14.82 16.26 0.50
N ALA A 249 14.58 15.52 -0.57
CA ALA A 249 13.37 14.71 -0.73
C ALA A 249 13.30 13.59 0.33
N ILE A 250 14.42 12.90 0.58
CA ILE A 250 14.50 11.86 1.62
C ILE A 250 14.27 12.45 3.01
N ARG A 251 14.87 13.62 3.33
CA ARG A 251 14.64 14.32 4.59
C ARG A 251 13.17 14.68 4.77
N ALA A 252 12.51 15.18 3.73
CA ALA A 252 11.08 15.50 3.76
C ALA A 252 10.21 14.25 3.98
N TYR A 253 10.57 13.14 3.35
CA TYR A 253 9.89 11.85 3.55
C TYR A 253 10.02 11.37 5.01
N TYR A 254 11.20 11.46 5.63
CA TYR A 254 11.36 11.18 7.06
C TYR A 254 10.57 12.15 7.94
N GLY A 255 10.53 13.44 7.58
CA GLY A 255 9.69 14.42 8.27
C GLY A 255 8.20 14.06 8.18
N SER A 256 7.75 13.58 7.02
CA SER A 256 6.38 13.08 6.83
C SER A 256 6.08 11.83 7.66
N ILE A 257 7.04 10.92 7.83
CA ILE A 257 6.91 9.76 8.73
C ILE A 257 6.79 10.23 10.19
N SER A 258 7.60 11.20 10.63
CA SER A 258 7.51 11.74 11.99
C SER A 258 6.20 12.45 12.25
N TYR A 259 5.67 13.17 11.27
CA TYR A 259 4.33 13.76 11.32
C TYR A 259 3.26 12.67 11.48
N LEU A 260 3.27 11.67 10.60
CA LEU A 260 2.37 10.53 10.63
C LEU A 260 2.42 9.80 11.98
N ASP A 261 3.61 9.56 12.54
CA ASP A 261 3.80 8.95 13.85
C ASP A 261 3.12 9.76 14.97
N SER A 262 3.14 11.10 14.89
CA SER A 262 2.45 11.97 15.82
C SER A 262 0.92 11.83 15.75
N LEU A 263 0.37 11.61 14.55
CA LEU A 263 -1.06 11.36 14.36
C LEU A 263 -1.46 9.98 14.91
N ILE A 264 -0.67 8.96 14.62
CA ILE A 264 -0.85 7.60 15.14
C ILE A 264 -0.80 7.61 16.66
N SER A 265 0.13 8.36 17.27
CA SER A 265 0.19 8.51 18.74
C SER A 265 -1.13 9.00 19.31
N ARG A 266 -1.76 10.01 18.69
CA ARG A 266 -3.07 10.55 19.14
C ARG A 266 -4.17 9.50 19.14
N VAL A 267 -4.21 8.62 18.12
CA VAL A 267 -5.18 7.52 18.04
C VAL A 267 -4.91 6.46 19.11
N LEU A 268 -3.64 6.08 19.30
CA LEU A 268 -3.25 5.11 20.36
C LEU A 268 -3.48 5.66 21.77
N ASP A 269 -3.26 6.96 21.99
CA ASP A 269 -3.53 7.62 23.25
C ASP A 269 -5.03 7.64 23.58
N ALA A 270 -5.89 7.89 22.59
CA ALA A 270 -7.34 7.81 22.76
C ALA A 270 -7.80 6.39 23.10
N LEU A 271 -7.23 5.37 22.44
CA LEU A 271 -7.50 3.97 22.73
C LEU A 271 -7.12 3.61 24.18
N SER A 272 -5.98 4.11 24.64
CA SER A 272 -5.49 3.90 26.01
C SER A 272 -6.34 4.65 27.03
N ALA A 273 -6.71 5.90 26.77
CA ALA A 273 -7.49 6.74 27.65
C ALA A 273 -8.92 6.22 27.90
N THR A 274 -9.47 5.47 26.93
CA THR A 274 -10.79 4.82 27.07
C THR A 274 -10.73 3.45 27.75
N GLY A 275 -9.52 2.92 28.04
CA GLY A 275 -9.32 1.56 28.55
C GLY A 275 -9.47 0.47 27.50
N ALA A 276 -9.87 0.81 26.27
CA ALA A 276 -10.08 -0.19 25.20
C ALA A 276 -8.79 -0.90 24.77
N ALA A 277 -7.62 -0.30 25.01
CA ALA A 277 -6.32 -0.89 24.66
C ALA A 277 -6.08 -2.27 25.31
N GLU A 278 -6.69 -2.55 26.46
CA GLU A 278 -6.54 -3.81 27.21
C GLU A 278 -7.14 -5.02 26.46
N ASN A 279 -8.08 -4.80 25.54
CA ASN A 279 -8.72 -5.83 24.72
C ASN A 279 -8.69 -5.49 23.23
N THR A 280 -7.66 -4.80 22.75
CA THR A 280 -7.56 -4.42 21.34
C THR A 280 -6.28 -4.98 20.72
N VAL A 281 -6.45 -5.64 19.57
CA VAL A 281 -5.35 -5.96 18.65
C VAL A 281 -5.09 -4.72 17.79
N VAL A 282 -3.85 -4.25 17.80
CA VAL A 282 -3.41 -3.14 16.91
C VAL A 282 -2.57 -3.73 15.80
N VAL A 283 -2.97 -3.49 14.55
CA VAL A 283 -2.24 -3.88 13.35
C VAL A 283 -1.78 -2.61 12.64
N PHE A 284 -0.49 -2.55 12.28
CA PHE A 284 0.10 -1.45 11.51
C PHE A 284 0.75 -1.98 10.25
N THR A 285 0.45 -1.38 9.10
CA THR A 285 1.10 -1.68 7.81
C THR A 285 1.02 -0.52 6.83
N SER A 286 1.75 -0.63 5.71
CA SER A 286 1.61 0.20 4.51
C SER A 286 1.02 -0.60 3.37
N ASP A 287 0.35 0.06 2.42
CA ASP A 287 -0.17 -0.60 1.23
C ASP A 287 0.93 -1.00 0.23
N HIS A 288 1.99 -0.22 0.09
CA HIS A 288 3.21 -0.51 -0.66
C HIS A 288 4.36 0.35 -0.14
N GLY A 289 5.56 0.13 -0.67
CA GLY A 289 6.74 0.90 -0.32
C GLY A 289 6.99 2.08 -1.27
N GLU A 290 8.25 2.57 -1.26
CA GLU A 290 8.75 3.74 -1.97
C GLU A 290 10.20 3.50 -2.40
N MET A 291 10.53 3.75 -3.68
CA MET A 291 11.89 3.60 -4.21
C MET A 291 12.86 4.63 -3.63
N LEU A 292 12.39 5.81 -3.34
CA LEU A 292 13.13 6.89 -2.64
C LEU A 292 14.51 7.17 -3.23
N GLY A 293 14.62 7.19 -4.56
CA GLY A 293 15.85 7.48 -5.30
C GLY A 293 16.74 6.26 -5.59
N GLU A 294 16.45 5.08 -5.06
CA GLU A 294 17.20 3.87 -5.39
C GLU A 294 17.20 3.64 -6.90
N ARG A 295 18.38 3.41 -7.49
CA ARG A 295 18.59 3.26 -8.94
C ARG A 295 18.23 4.51 -9.76
N GLY A 296 17.99 5.66 -9.10
CA GLY A 296 17.45 6.87 -9.71
C GLY A 296 15.92 6.83 -9.87
N MET A 297 15.27 5.84 -9.30
CA MET A 297 13.82 5.66 -9.36
C MET A 297 13.13 6.22 -8.12
N TRP A 298 11.90 6.66 -8.31
CA TRP A 298 11.03 7.24 -7.29
C TRP A 298 9.66 6.58 -7.34
N PHE A 299 8.90 6.72 -6.29
CA PHE A 299 7.56 6.16 -6.16
C PHE A 299 7.57 4.62 -6.06
N LYS A 300 6.58 3.97 -6.64
CA LYS A 300 6.28 2.54 -6.62
C LYS A 300 6.15 1.99 -8.04
N LYS A 301 5.32 0.98 -8.24
CA LYS A 301 5.02 0.31 -9.51
C LYS A 301 6.12 -0.68 -9.94
N HIS A 302 6.95 -1.08 -8.99
CA HIS A 302 8.09 -1.98 -9.17
C HIS A 302 8.10 -3.11 -8.16
N PHE A 303 8.78 -4.22 -8.48
CA PHE A 303 8.96 -5.36 -7.57
C PHE A 303 10.29 -5.33 -6.79
N PHE A 304 11.05 -4.25 -6.83
CA PHE A 304 12.21 -4.11 -5.96
C PHE A 304 11.80 -3.99 -4.49
N GLU A 305 12.68 -4.47 -3.59
CA GLU A 305 12.40 -4.53 -2.15
C GLU A 305 11.88 -3.20 -1.58
N LYS A 306 12.41 -2.07 -2.05
CA LYS A 306 11.99 -0.74 -1.59
C LYS A 306 10.51 -0.42 -1.86
N ALA A 307 9.99 -0.86 -3.01
CA ALA A 307 8.60 -0.61 -3.40
C ALA A 307 7.63 -1.71 -2.93
N LEU A 308 8.14 -2.94 -2.71
CA LEU A 308 7.29 -4.10 -2.46
C LEU A 308 7.23 -4.49 -0.97
N ARG A 309 8.36 -4.37 -0.23
CA ARG A 309 8.44 -4.76 1.17
C ARG A 309 7.91 -3.64 2.07
N VAL A 310 6.90 -3.99 2.86
CA VAL A 310 6.17 -3.06 3.73
C VAL A 310 6.39 -3.38 5.20
N PRO A 311 6.25 -2.40 6.11
CA PRO A 311 6.19 -2.72 7.53
C PRO A 311 4.91 -3.49 7.86
N LEU A 312 5.00 -4.48 8.75
CA LEU A 312 3.84 -5.16 9.34
C LEU A 312 4.15 -5.43 10.82
N ILE A 313 3.36 -4.81 11.69
CA ILE A 313 3.51 -4.92 13.14
C ILE A 313 2.14 -5.26 13.73
N VAL A 314 2.09 -6.29 14.55
CA VAL A 314 0.87 -6.73 15.25
C VAL A 314 1.12 -6.71 16.75
N LYS A 315 0.33 -5.93 17.49
CA LYS A 315 0.35 -5.92 18.95
C LYS A 315 -0.99 -6.44 19.47
N ALA A 316 -0.96 -7.53 20.21
CA ALA A 316 -2.11 -8.04 20.95
C ALA A 316 -1.77 -8.15 22.45
N PRO A 317 -2.72 -7.88 23.36
CA PRO A 317 -2.44 -7.88 24.80
C PRO A 317 -1.92 -9.21 25.36
N TRP A 318 -2.23 -10.32 24.69
CA TRP A 318 -1.85 -11.68 25.11
C TRP A 318 -0.66 -12.27 24.32
N ILE A 319 -0.07 -11.51 23.39
CA ILE A 319 1.06 -11.95 22.58
C ILE A 319 2.33 -11.22 23.03
N ALA A 320 3.36 -11.99 23.36
CA ALA A 320 4.67 -11.42 23.69
C ALA A 320 5.35 -10.83 22.45
N ALA A 321 6.08 -9.74 22.66
CA ALA A 321 6.88 -9.13 21.60
C ALA A 321 7.90 -10.11 21.03
N GLN A 322 7.96 -10.20 19.70
CA GLN A 322 8.89 -11.05 18.98
C GLN A 322 9.08 -10.59 17.54
N ARG A 323 10.06 -11.21 16.87
CA ARG A 323 10.30 -11.01 15.44
C ARG A 323 10.00 -12.30 14.69
N VAL A 324 9.35 -12.15 13.53
CA VAL A 324 8.97 -13.25 12.62
C VAL A 324 9.67 -13.01 11.30
N SER A 325 10.53 -13.96 10.91
CA SER A 325 11.35 -13.88 9.68
C SER A 325 10.72 -14.57 8.48
N GLU A 326 9.65 -15.31 8.69
CA GLU A 326 8.90 -15.99 7.66
C GLU A 326 8.32 -14.99 6.66
N LEU A 327 8.19 -15.42 5.40
CA LEU A 327 7.56 -14.63 4.36
C LEU A 327 6.07 -14.43 4.67
N THR A 328 5.65 -13.19 4.72
CA THR A 328 4.27 -12.79 4.94
C THR A 328 3.80 -11.87 3.83
N SER A 329 2.50 -11.74 3.68
CA SER A 329 1.89 -11.00 2.59
C SER A 329 0.65 -10.24 3.10
N LEU A 330 0.30 -9.12 2.48
CA LEU A 330 -0.87 -8.36 2.91
C LEU A 330 -2.20 -9.12 2.70
N VAL A 331 -2.26 -10.10 1.81
CA VAL A 331 -3.43 -10.99 1.69
C VAL A 331 -3.66 -11.86 2.94
N ASP A 332 -2.69 -11.96 3.85
CA ASP A 332 -2.80 -12.66 5.13
C ASP A 332 -3.70 -11.94 6.14
N LEU A 333 -3.97 -10.65 5.92
CA LEU A 333 -4.75 -9.86 6.87
C LEU A 333 -6.22 -10.30 6.94
N LEU A 334 -6.85 -10.68 5.82
CA LEU A 334 -8.24 -11.16 5.87
C LEU A 334 -8.38 -12.43 6.71
N PRO A 335 -7.63 -13.54 6.45
CA PRO A 335 -7.75 -14.73 7.28
C PRO A 335 -7.35 -14.48 8.75
N THR A 336 -6.38 -13.61 9.00
CA THR A 336 -5.97 -13.22 10.35
C THR A 336 -7.09 -12.48 11.10
N PHE A 337 -7.72 -11.49 10.48
CA PHE A 337 -8.87 -10.79 11.10
C PHE A 337 -10.04 -11.72 11.30
N GLY A 338 -10.30 -12.61 10.33
CA GLY A 338 -11.33 -13.62 10.42
C GLY A 338 -11.13 -14.57 11.61
N SER A 339 -9.92 -15.06 11.79
CA SER A 339 -9.56 -15.93 12.92
C SER A 339 -9.71 -15.21 14.27
N LEU A 340 -9.17 -14.00 14.39
CA LEU A 340 -9.28 -13.20 15.62
C LEU A 340 -10.74 -12.91 16.00
N ALA A 341 -11.61 -12.76 15.01
CA ALA A 341 -13.02 -12.47 15.21
C ALA A 341 -13.90 -13.73 15.40
N GLY A 342 -13.40 -14.89 15.03
CA GLY A 342 -14.21 -16.11 14.91
C GLY A 342 -15.24 -16.00 13.78
N SER A 343 -14.89 -15.37 12.66
CA SER A 343 -15.78 -15.21 11.51
C SER A 343 -16.04 -16.56 10.81
N PRO A 344 -17.14 -16.64 10.02
CA PRO A 344 -17.34 -17.79 9.14
C PRO A 344 -16.16 -18.02 8.20
N ALA A 345 -15.98 -19.25 7.76
CA ALA A 345 -14.99 -19.58 6.74
C ALA A 345 -15.20 -18.73 5.47
N PRO A 346 -14.13 -18.31 4.81
CA PRO A 346 -14.22 -17.59 3.53
C PRO A 346 -15.02 -18.38 2.49
N VAL A 347 -15.84 -17.68 1.71
CA VAL A 347 -16.67 -18.31 0.65
C VAL A 347 -15.85 -18.76 -0.55
N GLU A 348 -14.64 -18.24 -0.69
CA GLU A 348 -13.69 -18.57 -1.74
C GLU A 348 -12.32 -18.93 -1.15
N PRO A 349 -11.50 -19.72 -1.85
CA PRO A 349 -10.13 -19.97 -1.43
C PRO A 349 -9.33 -18.68 -1.34
N LEU A 350 -8.58 -18.49 -0.26
CA LEU A 350 -7.71 -17.34 -0.07
C LEU A 350 -6.27 -17.63 -0.48
N GLU A 351 -5.55 -16.60 -0.90
CA GLU A 351 -4.09 -16.65 -1.07
C GLU A 351 -3.35 -16.53 0.29
N GLY A 352 -3.99 -15.88 1.26
CA GLY A 352 -3.43 -15.61 2.57
C GLY A 352 -3.57 -16.76 3.56
N ILE A 353 -2.78 -16.68 4.63
CA ILE A 353 -2.86 -17.55 5.82
C ILE A 353 -3.13 -16.70 7.06
N ASP A 354 -3.54 -17.35 8.15
CA ASP A 354 -3.61 -16.67 9.45
C ASP A 354 -2.19 -16.41 9.96
N LEU A 355 -1.85 -15.14 10.18
CA LEU A 355 -0.54 -14.75 10.73
C LEU A 355 -0.32 -15.25 12.15
N MET A 356 -1.39 -15.55 12.88
CA MET A 356 -1.28 -16.10 14.24
C MET A 356 -0.67 -17.51 14.24
N ASP A 357 -0.83 -18.28 13.17
CA ASP A 357 -0.21 -19.58 12.99
C ASP A 357 1.34 -19.52 12.96
N LEU A 358 1.89 -18.38 12.48
CA LEU A 358 3.34 -18.14 12.45
C LEU A 358 3.94 -17.91 13.84
N LEU A 359 3.11 -17.65 14.84
CA LEU A 359 3.55 -17.43 16.22
C LEU A 359 3.71 -18.74 17.00
N ASP A 360 3.17 -19.85 16.51
CA ASP A 360 3.37 -21.18 17.09
C ASP A 360 4.71 -21.79 16.67
N LYS A 361 5.75 -21.51 17.47
CA LYS A 361 7.10 -22.04 17.24
C LYS A 361 7.20 -23.56 17.34
N GLY A 362 6.20 -24.22 17.91
CA GLY A 362 6.16 -25.69 18.04
C GLY A 362 5.72 -26.39 16.76
N ASN A 363 4.97 -25.70 15.92
CA ASN A 363 4.45 -26.24 14.65
C ASN A 363 4.32 -25.11 13.60
N PRO A 364 5.46 -24.55 13.13
CA PRO A 364 5.39 -23.49 12.13
C PRO A 364 4.75 -24.02 10.84
N PRO A 365 3.93 -23.22 10.17
CA PRO A 365 3.38 -23.60 8.88
C PRO A 365 4.50 -23.83 7.86
N PRO A 366 4.26 -24.66 6.82
CA PRO A 366 5.24 -24.87 5.76
C PRO A 366 5.59 -23.53 5.08
N GLN A 367 6.86 -23.41 4.70
CA GLN A 367 7.32 -22.26 3.93
C GLN A 367 6.50 -22.14 2.64
N ARG A 368 5.92 -20.98 2.43
CA ARG A 368 5.12 -20.67 1.24
C ARG A 368 5.72 -19.53 0.42
N PRO A 369 5.43 -19.48 -0.88
CA PRO A 369 5.77 -18.31 -1.67
C PRO A 369 4.85 -17.11 -1.33
N VAL A 370 5.36 -15.91 -1.59
CA VAL A 370 4.55 -14.70 -1.74
C VAL A 370 4.43 -14.40 -3.21
N TYR A 371 3.22 -14.10 -3.65
CA TYR A 371 2.91 -13.70 -5.02
C TYR A 371 2.55 -12.22 -5.09
N ALA A 372 3.02 -11.57 -6.14
CA ALA A 372 2.58 -10.22 -6.46
C ALA A 372 2.40 -10.05 -7.98
N GLU A 373 1.57 -9.08 -8.34
CA GLU A 373 1.19 -8.79 -9.72
C GLU A 373 1.37 -7.31 -10.02
N TYR A 374 1.61 -6.98 -11.28
CA TYR A 374 1.48 -5.62 -11.78
C TYR A 374 0.76 -5.64 -13.13
N LEU A 375 -0.43 -5.03 -13.17
CA LEU A 375 -1.40 -5.11 -14.26
C LEU A 375 -1.87 -3.71 -14.71
N ALA A 376 -1.16 -2.66 -14.27
CA ALA A 376 -1.61 -1.27 -14.38
C ALA A 376 -0.93 -0.50 -15.52
N GLU A 377 -0.57 0.74 -15.29
CA GLU A 377 0.07 1.62 -16.27
C GLU A 377 1.55 1.28 -16.52
N ALA A 378 2.12 1.84 -17.58
CA ALA A 378 3.51 1.69 -18.02
C ALA A 378 3.93 0.24 -18.32
N THR A 379 2.97 -0.64 -18.61
CA THR A 379 3.25 -2.00 -19.10
C THR A 379 2.24 -2.41 -20.16
N PRO A 380 2.65 -3.11 -21.21
CA PRO A 380 1.75 -3.67 -22.24
C PRO A 380 1.30 -5.11 -21.93
N ALA A 381 1.85 -5.72 -20.88
CA ALA A 381 1.57 -7.10 -20.48
C ALA A 381 1.65 -7.25 -18.96
N PRO A 382 1.03 -8.29 -18.38
CA PRO A 382 1.17 -8.61 -16.97
C PRO A 382 2.63 -8.80 -16.57
N ILE A 383 2.96 -8.39 -15.34
CA ILE A 383 4.23 -8.71 -14.71
C ILE A 383 3.91 -9.46 -13.42
N PHE A 384 4.49 -10.63 -13.23
CA PHE A 384 4.29 -11.50 -12.09
C PHE A 384 5.55 -11.64 -11.26
N MET A 385 5.40 -11.71 -9.95
CA MET A 385 6.50 -11.92 -9.02
C MET A 385 6.20 -13.10 -8.10
N ILE A 386 7.22 -13.94 -7.89
CA ILE A 386 7.22 -15.01 -6.89
C ILE A 386 8.42 -14.79 -5.97
N ARG A 387 8.15 -14.63 -4.67
CA ARG A 387 9.17 -14.60 -3.62
C ARG A 387 9.11 -15.92 -2.86
N ARG A 388 10.19 -16.71 -2.93
CA ARG A 388 10.31 -17.99 -2.22
C ARG A 388 11.68 -18.12 -1.57
N GLN A 389 11.73 -18.39 -0.27
CA GLN A 389 12.97 -18.41 0.50
C GLN A 389 13.79 -17.13 0.23
N ASN A 390 15.02 -17.28 -0.28
CA ASN A 390 15.88 -16.15 -0.62
C ASN A 390 15.75 -15.66 -2.06
N HIS A 391 14.97 -16.36 -2.90
CA HIS A 391 14.87 -16.02 -4.31
C HIS A 391 13.64 -15.16 -4.59
N LYS A 392 13.83 -14.15 -5.42
CA LYS A 392 12.78 -13.34 -6.03
C LYS A 392 12.84 -13.53 -7.54
N PHE A 393 11.75 -14.06 -8.07
CA PHE A 393 11.56 -14.28 -9.51
C PHE A 393 10.53 -13.27 -10.03
N ILE A 394 10.84 -12.62 -11.14
CA ILE A 394 9.95 -11.65 -11.80
C ILE A 394 9.89 -12.04 -13.26
N SER A 395 8.69 -12.13 -13.84
CA SER A 395 8.51 -12.48 -15.24
C SER A 395 7.41 -11.69 -15.92
N SER A 396 7.61 -11.39 -17.18
CA SER A 396 6.63 -10.83 -18.10
C SER A 396 6.89 -11.41 -19.48
N SER A 397 5.82 -11.72 -20.21
CA SER A 397 5.94 -12.16 -21.62
C SER A 397 6.57 -11.09 -22.51
N HIS A 398 6.46 -9.82 -22.12
CA HIS A 398 7.02 -8.68 -22.86
C HIS A 398 8.45 -8.33 -22.45
N ASP A 399 8.76 -8.36 -21.16
CA ASP A 399 10.03 -7.85 -20.59
C ASP A 399 11.06 -8.94 -20.28
N GLY A 400 10.64 -10.20 -20.34
CA GLY A 400 11.51 -11.33 -20.00
C GLY A 400 11.50 -11.64 -18.52
N ILE A 401 12.63 -12.16 -18.03
CA ILE A 401 12.76 -12.78 -16.71
C ILE A 401 13.88 -12.13 -15.91
N MET A 402 13.63 -11.91 -14.63
CA MET A 402 14.67 -11.57 -13.63
C MET A 402 14.60 -12.57 -12.47
N LEU A 403 15.76 -12.97 -11.97
CA LEU A 403 15.91 -13.79 -10.78
C LEU A 403 16.99 -13.20 -9.89
N PHE A 404 16.67 -12.98 -8.62
CA PHE A 404 17.62 -12.46 -7.62
C PHE A 404 17.70 -13.41 -6.43
N ASP A 405 18.90 -13.54 -5.84
CA ASP A 405 19.12 -14.14 -4.53
C ASP A 405 19.30 -13.02 -3.50
N LEU A 406 18.27 -12.70 -2.74
CA LEU A 406 18.27 -11.56 -1.81
C LEU A 406 19.15 -11.79 -0.56
N ALA A 407 19.63 -13.02 -0.32
CA ALA A 407 20.60 -13.27 0.74
C ALA A 407 22.02 -12.88 0.29
N ALA A 408 22.36 -13.18 -0.96
CA ALA A 408 23.65 -12.85 -1.54
C ALA A 408 23.68 -11.42 -2.15
N ASP A 409 22.56 -10.97 -2.67
CA ASP A 409 22.40 -9.69 -3.38
C ASP A 409 21.12 -8.97 -2.90
N PRO A 410 21.13 -8.40 -1.68
CA PRO A 410 19.96 -7.72 -1.11
C PRO A 410 19.58 -6.42 -1.85
N ASP A 411 20.48 -5.89 -2.67
CA ASP A 411 20.28 -4.69 -3.48
C ASP A 411 19.84 -5.01 -4.92
N GLU A 412 19.62 -6.30 -5.25
CA GLU A 412 19.02 -6.79 -6.53
C GLU A 412 19.80 -6.29 -7.78
N LEU A 413 21.10 -6.37 -7.75
CA LEU A 413 21.99 -5.87 -8.82
C LEU A 413 22.31 -6.92 -9.88
N THR A 414 22.26 -8.20 -9.51
CA THR A 414 22.70 -9.30 -10.35
C THR A 414 21.52 -10.17 -10.77
N ASN A 415 21.09 -10.03 -12.02
CA ASN A 415 20.07 -10.93 -12.57
C ASN A 415 20.65 -12.31 -12.86
N LEU A 416 20.21 -13.33 -12.11
CA LEU A 416 20.65 -14.72 -12.22
C LEU A 416 19.87 -15.53 -13.27
N ALA A 417 18.89 -14.93 -13.96
CA ALA A 417 17.99 -15.65 -14.88
C ALA A 417 18.72 -16.27 -16.08
N THR A 418 19.91 -15.79 -16.44
CA THR A 418 20.73 -16.34 -17.54
C THR A 418 21.85 -17.25 -17.05
N SER A 419 21.98 -17.47 -15.76
CA SER A 419 23.00 -18.32 -15.17
C SER A 419 22.67 -19.81 -15.36
N GLU A 420 23.55 -20.58 -15.97
CA GLU A 420 23.36 -22.01 -16.19
C GLU A 420 23.05 -22.79 -14.89
N VAL A 421 23.67 -22.41 -13.78
CA VAL A 421 23.43 -23.03 -12.47
C VAL A 421 22.01 -22.82 -11.98
N HIS A 422 21.37 -21.71 -12.34
CA HIS A 422 20.04 -21.35 -11.89
C HIS A 422 18.91 -21.74 -12.88
N GLN A 423 19.24 -22.29 -14.05
CA GLN A 423 18.24 -22.66 -15.06
C GLN A 423 17.15 -23.61 -14.52
N PRO A 424 17.46 -24.66 -13.73
CA PRO A 424 16.41 -25.53 -13.18
C PRO A 424 15.42 -24.78 -12.27
N LEU A 425 15.92 -23.78 -11.51
CA LEU A 425 15.09 -22.94 -10.65
C LEU A 425 14.23 -21.97 -11.49
N VAL A 426 14.79 -21.37 -12.52
CA VAL A 426 14.06 -20.50 -13.47
C VAL A 426 12.93 -21.28 -14.12
N GLU A 427 13.20 -22.50 -14.62
CA GLU A 427 12.19 -23.35 -15.26
C GLU A 427 11.06 -23.70 -14.28
N ALA A 428 11.39 -24.03 -13.01
CA ALA A 428 10.39 -24.31 -11.98
C ALA A 428 9.48 -23.10 -11.70
N PHE A 429 10.04 -21.89 -11.59
CA PHE A 429 9.25 -20.68 -11.44
C PHE A 429 8.42 -20.34 -12.67
N CYS A 430 8.95 -20.54 -13.87
CA CYS A 430 8.18 -20.35 -15.12
C CYS A 430 6.97 -21.28 -15.18
N GLU A 431 7.13 -22.54 -14.77
CA GLU A 431 6.01 -23.50 -14.71
C GLU A 431 4.98 -23.09 -13.68
N GLU A 432 5.42 -22.59 -12.52
CA GLU A 432 4.53 -22.08 -11.49
C GLU A 432 3.72 -20.87 -11.96
N VAL A 433 4.35 -19.92 -12.67
CA VAL A 433 3.64 -18.78 -13.29
C VAL A 433 2.57 -19.29 -14.26
N ARG A 434 2.91 -20.21 -15.17
CA ARG A 434 1.95 -20.78 -16.14
C ARG A 434 0.79 -21.52 -15.48
N THR A 435 1.05 -22.17 -14.35
CA THR A 435 0.03 -22.91 -13.60
C THR A 435 -0.89 -21.97 -12.83
N LYS A 436 -0.33 -20.90 -12.26
CA LYS A 436 -1.06 -19.97 -11.39
C LYS A 436 -1.88 -18.95 -12.20
N TRP A 437 -1.37 -18.47 -13.30
CA TRP A 437 -2.01 -17.43 -14.11
C TRP A 437 -2.25 -17.86 -15.54
N ASN A 438 -3.48 -17.68 -16.02
CA ASN A 438 -3.77 -17.72 -17.45
C ASN A 438 -3.54 -16.33 -18.05
N GLU A 439 -2.32 -16.06 -18.49
CA GLU A 439 -1.93 -14.74 -19.00
C GLU A 439 -2.78 -14.28 -20.17
N THR A 440 -3.16 -15.19 -21.10
CA THR A 440 -3.97 -14.84 -22.28
C THR A 440 -5.36 -14.35 -21.86
N GLU A 441 -6.04 -15.09 -21.01
CA GLU A 441 -7.37 -14.68 -20.50
C GLU A 441 -7.28 -13.39 -19.68
N LEU A 442 -6.22 -13.23 -18.89
CA LEU A 442 -6.01 -12.03 -18.10
C LEU A 442 -5.79 -10.78 -18.96
N VAL A 443 -4.98 -10.88 -20.02
CA VAL A 443 -4.77 -9.78 -20.98
C VAL A 443 -6.08 -9.39 -21.67
N ASP A 444 -6.85 -10.37 -22.13
CA ASP A 444 -8.15 -10.12 -22.78
C ASP A 444 -9.13 -9.45 -21.81
N ALA A 445 -9.18 -9.90 -20.55
CA ALA A 445 -10.03 -9.32 -19.52
C ALA A 445 -9.63 -7.86 -19.19
N ILE A 446 -8.33 -7.58 -19.05
CA ILE A 446 -7.82 -6.23 -18.80
C ILE A 446 -8.15 -5.29 -19.95
N LEU A 447 -7.86 -5.69 -21.20
CA LEU A 447 -8.15 -4.88 -22.37
C LEU A 447 -9.65 -4.59 -22.55
N LEU A 448 -10.50 -5.59 -22.28
CA LEU A 448 -11.94 -5.39 -22.30
C LEU A 448 -12.40 -4.44 -21.19
N SER A 449 -11.88 -4.62 -19.97
CA SER A 449 -12.15 -3.74 -18.82
C SER A 449 -11.76 -2.28 -19.13
N GLN A 450 -10.56 -2.04 -19.66
CA GLN A 450 -10.10 -0.70 -20.01
C GLN A 450 -10.98 -0.05 -21.08
N LYS A 451 -11.39 -0.80 -22.11
CA LYS A 451 -12.33 -0.28 -23.15
C LYS A 451 -13.68 0.11 -22.56
N ARG A 452 -14.25 -0.73 -21.68
CA ARG A 452 -15.53 -0.44 -21.00
C ARG A 452 -15.41 0.81 -20.13
N ARG A 453 -14.39 0.88 -19.28
CA ARG A 453 -14.17 2.01 -18.37
C ARG A 453 -13.88 3.31 -19.11
N ALA A 454 -13.12 3.27 -20.19
CA ALA A 454 -12.90 4.44 -21.03
C ALA A 454 -14.21 4.98 -21.63
N LEU A 455 -15.07 4.09 -22.17
CA LEU A 455 -16.38 4.48 -22.69
C LEU A 455 -17.28 5.09 -21.61
N VAL A 456 -17.32 4.45 -20.41
CA VAL A 456 -18.12 4.95 -19.28
C VAL A 456 -17.61 6.30 -18.81
N ARG A 457 -16.29 6.47 -18.64
CA ARG A 457 -15.66 7.76 -18.31
C ARG A 457 -16.06 8.83 -19.30
N ASP A 458 -15.95 8.58 -20.59
CA ASP A 458 -16.24 9.55 -21.64
C ASP A 458 -17.75 9.92 -21.64
N ALA A 459 -18.62 8.94 -21.40
CA ALA A 459 -20.05 9.16 -21.24
C ALA A 459 -20.38 10.00 -20.01
N MET A 460 -19.75 9.72 -18.86
CA MET A 460 -19.93 10.48 -17.61
C MET A 460 -19.42 11.92 -17.73
N ASN A 461 -18.42 12.16 -18.55
CA ASN A 461 -17.89 13.51 -18.84
C ASN A 461 -18.73 14.27 -19.88
N THR A 462 -19.76 13.65 -20.45
CA THR A 462 -20.66 14.27 -21.43
C THR A 462 -21.96 14.71 -20.72
N GLY A 463 -22.25 15.99 -20.76
CA GLY A 463 -23.42 16.56 -20.11
C GLY A 463 -23.22 16.76 -18.59
N GLN A 464 -24.22 16.40 -17.79
CA GLN A 464 -24.16 16.57 -16.34
C GLN A 464 -23.47 15.35 -15.69
N LYS A 465 -22.30 15.57 -15.06
CA LYS A 465 -21.58 14.54 -14.31
C LYS A 465 -22.23 14.29 -12.96
N HIS A 466 -22.45 13.01 -12.60
CA HIS A 466 -22.74 12.60 -11.24
C HIS A 466 -21.50 11.94 -10.63
N LEU A 467 -21.33 12.12 -9.32
CA LEU A 467 -20.16 11.61 -8.60
C LEU A 467 -20.50 10.32 -7.85
N TRP A 468 -19.58 9.38 -7.84
CA TRP A 468 -19.65 8.17 -6.98
C TRP A 468 -18.95 8.37 -5.64
N ASN A 469 -18.23 9.46 -5.48
CA ASN A 469 -17.52 9.75 -4.24
C ASN A 469 -18.46 9.78 -3.04
N HIS A 470 -18.04 9.15 -1.96
CA HIS A 470 -18.76 9.27 -0.71
C HIS A 470 -18.65 10.69 -0.16
N GLY A 471 -19.76 11.27 0.20
CA GLY A 471 -19.86 12.60 0.82
C GLY A 471 -21.26 12.80 1.37
N GLU A 472 -21.41 13.54 2.44
CA GLU A 472 -22.73 14.01 2.87
C GLU A 472 -23.30 14.92 1.77
N LYS A 473 -24.57 14.76 1.46
CA LYS A 473 -25.24 15.37 0.28
C LYS A 473 -25.22 16.91 0.24
N GLU A 474 -24.66 17.58 1.22
CA GLU A 474 -24.91 19.01 1.40
C GLU A 474 -23.78 19.94 0.95
N THR A 475 -22.54 19.45 0.67
CA THR A 475 -21.50 20.40 0.25
C THR A 475 -20.39 19.75 -0.58
N ASP A 476 -20.20 20.25 -1.82
CA ASP A 476 -18.95 20.08 -2.58
C ASP A 476 -17.70 20.46 -1.76
N SER A 477 -17.88 21.14 -0.64
CA SER A 477 -16.82 21.57 0.26
C SER A 477 -16.14 20.44 1.04
N VAL A 478 -16.71 19.24 1.10
CA VAL A 478 -16.12 18.06 1.76
C VAL A 478 -15.40 17.11 0.80
N LEU A 479 -15.37 17.39 -0.49
CA LEU A 479 -14.59 16.61 -1.44
C LEU A 479 -13.16 17.14 -1.49
N TRP A 480 -12.22 16.30 -1.13
CA TRP A 480 -10.80 16.66 -1.11
C TRP A 480 -10.18 16.76 -2.50
N TYR A 481 -10.57 15.88 -3.41
CA TYR A 481 -10.18 15.94 -4.81
C TYR A 481 -11.41 16.26 -5.68
N ARG A 482 -11.44 17.45 -6.29
CA ARG A 482 -12.65 17.99 -6.91
C ARG A 482 -12.62 18.10 -8.42
N GLY A 483 -11.49 17.83 -9.04
CA GLY A 483 -11.27 18.27 -10.40
C GLY A 483 -11.08 17.15 -11.41
N VAL A 484 -11.09 17.59 -12.66
CA VAL A 484 -10.59 16.85 -13.83
C VAL A 484 -9.07 17.04 -14.01
N GLN A 485 -8.45 17.77 -13.09
CA GLN A 485 -7.01 18.02 -13.08
C GLN A 485 -6.23 16.72 -12.95
N GLY A 486 -5.03 16.67 -13.48
CA GLY A 486 -4.09 15.60 -13.24
C GLY A 486 -3.71 15.55 -11.74
N TYR A 487 -3.29 14.37 -11.26
CA TYR A 487 -2.91 14.20 -9.85
C TYR A 487 -1.89 15.24 -9.37
N ASN A 488 -0.87 15.50 -10.17
CA ASN A 488 0.17 16.44 -9.78
C ASN A 488 -0.32 17.88 -9.69
N GLU A 489 -1.19 18.31 -10.61
CA GLU A 489 -1.78 19.63 -10.55
C GLU A 489 -2.55 19.84 -9.25
N TRP A 490 -3.42 18.87 -8.92
CA TRP A 490 -4.16 18.91 -7.67
C TRP A 490 -3.27 18.81 -6.43
N ALA A 491 -2.30 17.87 -6.41
CA ALA A 491 -1.45 17.63 -5.25
C ALA A 491 -0.56 18.83 -4.87
N PHE A 492 -0.28 19.70 -5.82
CA PHE A 492 0.57 20.89 -5.64
C PHE A 492 -0.19 22.22 -5.55
N ASP A 493 -1.53 22.20 -5.64
CA ASP A 493 -2.36 23.43 -5.63
C ASP A 493 -2.25 24.26 -4.33
N TYR A 494 -1.80 23.67 -3.23
CA TYR A 494 -1.77 24.28 -1.90
C TYR A 494 -0.35 24.43 -1.32
N ILE A 495 0.64 24.47 -2.18
CA ILE A 495 2.04 24.56 -1.75
C ILE A 495 2.57 25.97 -1.89
#